data_7fd7b83fcd1475193b440296118848f1
#
_entry.id   7fd7b83fcd1475193b440296118848f1
#
_cell.length_a   1.000
_cell.length_b   1.000
_cell.length_c   1.000
_cell.angle_alpha   90.00
_cell.angle_beta   90.00
_cell.angle_gamma   90.00
#
_symmetry.space_group_name_H-M   'P 1'
#
loop_
_entity.id
_entity.type
_entity.pdbx_description
1 polymer ?
#
loop_
_entity_poly.entity_id
_entity_poly.type
_entity_poly.pdbx_seq_one_letter_code
_entity_poly.pdbx_strand_id
1 'polypeptide(L)'
;SRLAEGLAELTGQGNIVTDREQRTRTEGVYAAGDVCDKRLRQVVTAVSDGAVAATSIERYAADMQRKTGLRPQRPATSPEAPKAPKEAAAGGRPETEGGFLTAEQREQLAGVFARMERPLILKAEPDSRPVSEDLRRMLMELAALTDKLTVEWTPPSDGPERPCVRVLRADGADTGIAFHGVPGGHEFNSFVVGLYNAAGPGQSIDPALAEAIAAIDRPLDLQIVVALSCTMCPELVIAAQKIAASNPLVTAKVYDVNHFPELRERYKIMSVPCLIINKTKVAFGKKTLGQLLELLAEPEAGQTG
;
A
#
# COMPACT_ATOMS: atom_id res chain seq x y z
N SER A 1 -19.42 30.59 0.59
CA SER A 1 -18.58 30.38 -0.58
C SER A 1 -19.18 31.02 -1.82
N ARG A 2 -18.88 32.32 -2.08
CA ARG A 2 -19.46 33.09 -3.20
C ARG A 2 -19.31 32.43 -4.57
N LEU A 3 -18.32 31.61 -4.76
CA LEU A 3 -18.06 30.86 -6.02
C LEU A 3 -19.10 29.75 -6.26
N ALA A 4 -19.79 29.30 -5.24
CA ALA A 4 -20.79 28.23 -5.32
C ALA A 4 -22.23 28.75 -5.38
N GLU A 5 -22.46 30.10 -5.32
CA GLU A 5 -23.78 30.70 -5.45
C GLU A 5 -24.37 30.38 -6.83
N GLY A 6 -25.55 29.80 -6.84
CA GLY A 6 -26.22 29.33 -8.06
C GLY A 6 -25.80 27.96 -8.56
N LEU A 7 -24.72 27.38 -8.04
CA LEU A 7 -24.23 26.03 -8.40
C LEU A 7 -24.51 24.98 -7.34
N ALA A 8 -24.68 25.39 -6.07
CA ALA A 8 -24.94 24.48 -4.97
C ALA A 8 -25.81 25.13 -3.90
N GLU A 9 -26.49 24.30 -3.12
CA GLU A 9 -27.25 24.76 -1.95
C GLU A 9 -26.25 25.13 -0.84
N LEU A 10 -26.45 26.30 -0.24
CA LEU A 10 -25.65 26.84 0.84
C LEU A 10 -26.42 26.89 2.14
N THR A 11 -25.77 26.59 3.25
CA THR A 11 -26.31 26.85 4.60
C THR A 11 -26.35 28.34 4.88
N GLY A 12 -27.08 28.76 5.92
CA GLY A 12 -27.09 30.15 6.38
C GLY A 12 -25.71 30.72 6.76
N GLN A 13 -24.71 29.85 6.92
CA GLN A 13 -23.29 30.20 7.18
C GLN A 13 -22.44 30.22 5.91
N GLY A 14 -23.03 29.93 4.75
CA GLY A 14 -22.31 29.91 3.46
C GLY A 14 -21.52 28.64 3.18
N ASN A 15 -21.75 27.53 3.91
CA ASN A 15 -21.19 26.24 3.65
C ASN A 15 -21.98 25.47 2.61
N ILE A 16 -21.34 24.65 1.78
CA ILE A 16 -21.99 23.86 0.73
C ILE A 16 -22.64 22.62 1.36
N VAL A 17 -23.92 22.40 1.06
CA VAL A 17 -24.63 21.19 1.48
C VAL A 17 -24.29 20.04 0.54
N THR A 18 -23.83 18.91 1.10
CA THR A 18 -23.50 17.68 0.36
C THR A 18 -24.12 16.47 1.02
N ASP A 19 -24.31 15.40 0.23
CA ASP A 19 -24.63 14.07 0.74
C ASP A 19 -23.37 13.32 1.21
N ARG A 20 -23.55 12.04 1.58
CA ARG A 20 -22.44 11.19 2.03
C ARG A 20 -21.44 10.83 0.92
N GLU A 21 -21.84 10.94 -0.34
CA GLU A 21 -21.02 10.78 -1.52
C GLU A 21 -20.42 12.09 -2.03
N GLN A 22 -20.50 13.16 -1.24
CA GLN A 22 -20.00 14.50 -1.56
C GLN A 22 -20.69 15.15 -2.78
N ARG A 23 -21.92 14.69 -3.13
CA ARG A 23 -22.71 15.28 -4.19
C ARG A 23 -23.43 16.50 -3.67
N THR A 24 -23.50 17.53 -4.49
CA THR A 24 -24.38 18.65 -4.25
C THR A 24 -25.80 18.38 -4.84
N ARG A 25 -26.73 19.29 -4.65
CA ARG A 25 -28.04 19.19 -5.27
C ARG A 25 -28.01 19.32 -6.80
N THR A 26 -26.96 19.89 -7.34
CA THR A 26 -26.77 20.05 -8.78
C THR A 26 -26.04 18.84 -9.34
N GLU A 27 -26.64 18.19 -10.32
CA GLU A 27 -26.09 17.00 -10.96
C GLU A 27 -24.70 17.29 -11.57
N GLY A 28 -23.72 16.42 -11.32
CA GLY A 28 -22.35 16.56 -11.80
C GLY A 28 -21.48 17.54 -11.01
N VAL A 29 -22.05 18.19 -9.98
CA VAL A 29 -21.32 19.12 -9.09
C VAL A 29 -21.08 18.46 -7.74
N TYR A 30 -19.83 18.46 -7.30
CA TYR A 30 -19.37 17.88 -6.04
C TYR A 30 -18.64 18.93 -5.22
N ALA A 31 -18.67 18.78 -3.91
CA ALA A 31 -17.88 19.61 -3.00
C ALA A 31 -17.25 18.77 -1.91
N ALA A 32 -16.04 19.13 -1.49
CA ALA A 32 -15.27 18.37 -0.50
C ALA A 32 -14.46 19.31 0.40
N GLY A 33 -14.17 18.87 1.60
CA GLY A 33 -13.35 19.61 2.55
C GLY A 33 -14.11 20.63 3.38
N ASP A 34 -13.40 21.65 3.86
CA ASP A 34 -13.92 22.61 4.85
C ASP A 34 -14.95 23.58 4.31
N VAL A 35 -15.16 23.62 3.00
CA VAL A 35 -16.25 24.37 2.36
C VAL A 35 -17.61 23.73 2.55
N CYS A 36 -17.65 22.43 2.90
CA CYS A 36 -18.88 21.68 3.11
C CYS A 36 -19.46 21.91 4.51
N ASP A 37 -20.78 21.67 4.63
CA ASP A 37 -21.47 21.67 5.93
C ASP A 37 -21.10 20.41 6.72
N LYS A 38 -20.19 20.57 7.70
CA LYS A 38 -19.74 19.49 8.58
C LYS A 38 -19.31 19.99 9.94
N ARG A 39 -19.41 19.11 10.95
CA ARG A 39 -19.07 19.45 12.34
C ARG A 39 -17.55 19.48 12.60
N LEU A 40 -16.81 18.59 11.95
CA LEU A 40 -15.37 18.44 12.19
C LEU A 40 -14.59 18.95 10.97
N ARG A 41 -13.78 19.99 11.18
CA ARG A 41 -12.86 20.57 10.18
C ARG A 41 -11.44 20.26 10.59
N GLN A 42 -10.86 19.24 9.96
CA GLN A 42 -9.51 18.77 10.15
C GLN A 42 -8.92 18.37 8.78
N VAL A 43 -7.62 18.45 8.63
CA VAL A 43 -6.94 18.06 7.39
C VAL A 43 -7.35 16.64 6.96
N VAL A 44 -7.37 15.69 7.92
CA VAL A 44 -7.76 14.30 7.64
C VAL A 44 -9.20 14.18 7.14
N THR A 45 -10.15 14.97 7.66
CA THR A 45 -11.55 14.95 7.18
C THR A 45 -11.70 15.60 5.82
N ALA A 46 -10.91 16.64 5.53
CA ALA A 46 -10.90 17.27 4.21
C ALA A 46 -10.32 16.33 3.13
N VAL A 47 -9.24 15.59 3.45
CA VAL A 47 -8.67 14.56 2.57
C VAL A 47 -9.65 13.41 2.33
N SER A 48 -10.32 12.94 3.38
CA SER A 48 -11.36 11.91 3.28
C SER A 48 -12.49 12.32 2.36
N ASP A 49 -13.02 13.53 2.52
CA ASP A 49 -14.07 14.06 1.65
C ASP A 49 -13.61 14.13 0.18
N GLY A 50 -12.37 14.57 -0.06
CA GLY A 50 -11.78 14.59 -1.39
C GLY A 50 -11.69 13.21 -2.04
N ALA A 51 -11.31 12.19 -1.28
CA ALA A 51 -11.27 10.81 -1.77
C ALA A 51 -12.67 10.27 -2.11
N VAL A 52 -13.67 10.56 -1.26
CA VAL A 52 -15.07 10.19 -1.51
C VAL A 52 -15.60 10.90 -2.75
N ALA A 53 -15.35 12.21 -2.88
CA ALA A 53 -15.77 12.99 -4.05
C ALA A 53 -15.16 12.45 -5.35
N ALA A 54 -13.86 12.18 -5.36
CA ALA A 54 -13.15 11.64 -6.53
C ALA A 54 -13.75 10.29 -6.99
N THR A 55 -14.02 9.37 -6.05
CA THR A 55 -14.64 8.08 -6.34
C THR A 55 -16.06 8.24 -6.90
N SER A 56 -16.83 9.19 -6.35
CA SER A 56 -18.20 9.47 -6.79
C SER A 56 -18.23 10.09 -8.19
N ILE A 57 -17.28 11.00 -8.49
CA ILE A 57 -17.09 11.60 -9.83
C ILE A 57 -16.73 10.54 -10.86
N GLU A 58 -15.81 9.61 -10.52
CA GLU A 58 -15.41 8.53 -11.42
C GLU A 58 -16.61 7.67 -11.82
N ARG A 59 -17.44 7.26 -10.84
CA ARG A 59 -18.66 6.48 -11.09
C ARG A 59 -19.65 7.24 -11.95
N TYR A 60 -19.89 8.52 -11.63
CA TYR A 60 -20.76 9.38 -12.41
C TYR A 60 -20.29 9.53 -13.86
N ALA A 61 -18.99 9.80 -14.07
CA ALA A 61 -18.41 9.92 -15.40
C ALA A 61 -18.54 8.62 -16.20
N ALA A 62 -18.29 7.46 -15.57
CA ALA A 62 -18.46 6.16 -16.21
C ALA A 62 -19.93 5.88 -16.60
N ASP A 63 -20.89 6.29 -15.75
CA ASP A 63 -22.32 6.17 -16.05
C ASP A 63 -22.75 7.08 -17.20
N MET A 64 -22.25 8.31 -17.21
CA MET A 64 -22.53 9.26 -18.29
C MET A 64 -21.94 8.80 -19.62
N GLN A 65 -20.73 8.24 -19.61
CA GLN A 65 -20.14 7.65 -20.82
C GLN A 65 -20.97 6.47 -21.36
N ARG A 66 -21.49 5.62 -20.47
CA ARG A 66 -22.39 4.53 -20.87
C ARG A 66 -23.71 5.02 -21.48
N LYS A 67 -24.29 6.05 -20.87
CA LYS A 67 -25.57 6.61 -21.30
C LYS A 67 -25.49 7.43 -22.59
N THR A 68 -24.41 8.19 -22.77
CA THR A 68 -24.28 9.16 -23.85
C THR A 68 -23.38 8.69 -25.00
N GLY A 69 -22.53 7.67 -24.77
CA GLY A 69 -21.48 7.24 -25.70
C GLY A 69 -20.35 8.27 -25.88
N LEU A 70 -20.43 9.41 -25.21
CA LEU A 70 -19.42 10.47 -25.30
C LEU A 70 -18.18 10.06 -24.51
N ARG A 71 -17.04 9.99 -25.17
CA ARG A 71 -15.74 9.88 -24.51
C ARG A 71 -15.11 11.26 -24.46
N PRO A 72 -14.59 11.72 -23.30
CA PRO A 72 -13.84 12.96 -23.22
C PRO A 72 -12.68 12.89 -24.22
N GLN A 73 -12.68 13.77 -25.20
CA GLN A 73 -11.50 13.95 -26.04
C GLN A 73 -10.46 14.70 -25.19
N ARG A 74 -9.28 14.10 -25.01
CA ARG A 74 -8.14 14.88 -24.52
C ARG A 74 -7.94 16.04 -25.48
N PRO A 75 -7.87 17.31 -25.01
CA PRO A 75 -7.49 18.41 -25.88
C PRO A 75 -6.18 18.04 -26.58
N ALA A 76 -6.15 18.14 -27.93
CA ALA A 76 -4.96 17.83 -28.73
C ALA A 76 -3.76 18.73 -28.41
N THR A 77 -4.01 19.82 -27.70
CA THR A 77 -3.03 20.71 -27.08
C THR A 77 -3.52 21.02 -25.68
N SER A 78 -3.20 20.18 -24.74
CA SER A 78 -2.98 20.73 -23.41
C SER A 78 -1.84 21.74 -23.58
N PRO A 79 -1.99 23.04 -23.22
CA PRO A 79 -0.82 23.88 -22.97
C PRO A 79 0.01 23.03 -22.02
N GLU A 80 1.26 22.67 -22.43
CA GLU A 80 2.18 21.75 -21.75
C GLU A 80 1.90 21.81 -20.26
N ALA A 81 1.16 20.81 -19.76
CA ALA A 81 0.68 20.84 -18.39
C ALA A 81 1.94 21.11 -17.60
N PRO A 82 2.03 22.17 -16.81
CA PRO A 82 3.28 22.63 -16.18
C PRO A 82 3.92 21.35 -15.75
N LYS A 83 5.02 20.92 -16.44
CA LYS A 83 5.64 19.58 -16.46
C LYS A 83 5.35 18.95 -15.16
N ALA A 84 4.46 17.96 -15.11
CA ALA A 84 3.86 17.49 -13.88
C ALA A 84 5.01 17.43 -12.92
N PRO A 85 5.04 18.21 -11.84
CA PRO A 85 6.22 18.44 -11.05
C PRO A 85 6.73 17.05 -10.88
N LYS A 86 7.88 16.70 -11.56
CA LYS A 86 8.48 15.38 -11.73
C LYS A 86 7.96 14.54 -10.63
N GLU A 87 7.07 13.61 -10.91
CA GLU A 87 6.19 12.95 -9.96
C GLU A 87 6.65 13.23 -8.55
N ALA A 88 5.98 14.16 -7.85
CA ALA A 88 6.26 14.34 -6.45
C ALA A 88 6.04 12.95 -5.94
N ALA A 89 7.13 12.26 -5.64
CA ALA A 89 7.17 10.90 -5.19
C ALA A 89 6.04 10.79 -4.19
N ALA A 90 5.00 10.04 -4.54
CA ALA A 90 3.74 10.00 -3.82
C ALA A 90 4.03 9.59 -2.39
N GLY A 91 3.84 10.47 -1.48
CA GLY A 91 4.36 10.51 -0.15
C GLY A 91 5.20 11.78 -0.06
N GLY A 92 4.50 12.94 0.10
CA GLY A 92 5.17 14.20 0.40
C GLY A 92 6.13 13.95 1.55
N ARG A 93 7.42 13.87 1.21
CA ARG A 93 8.47 14.02 2.18
C ARG A 93 8.18 15.35 2.87
N PRO A 94 7.88 15.41 4.17
CA PRO A 94 8.24 16.58 4.88
C PRO A 94 9.75 16.68 4.67
N GLU A 95 10.25 17.74 4.05
CA GLU A 95 11.65 18.10 4.08
C GLU A 95 11.98 18.42 5.55
N THR A 96 12.14 17.35 6.33
CA THR A 96 12.76 17.40 7.63
C THR A 96 14.24 17.26 7.33
N GLU A 97 14.98 18.28 7.69
CA GLU A 97 16.43 18.30 7.60
C GLU A 97 17.02 16.93 7.97
N GLY A 98 17.38 16.13 6.97
CA GLY A 98 18.34 15.04 7.07
C GLY A 98 17.85 13.61 7.27
N GLY A 99 16.55 13.26 7.47
CA GLY A 99 16.16 11.88 7.76
C GLY A 99 14.93 11.36 6.99
N PHE A 100 14.82 10.01 6.85
CA PHE A 100 13.64 9.35 6.29
C PHE A 100 12.45 9.37 7.28
N LEU A 101 12.74 9.35 8.59
CA LEU A 101 11.77 9.30 9.67
C LEU A 101 11.70 10.62 10.44
N THR A 102 10.50 11.05 10.84
CA THR A 102 10.32 12.15 11.79
C THR A 102 10.68 11.72 13.22
N ALA A 103 10.92 12.68 14.12
CA ALA A 103 11.21 12.38 15.53
C ALA A 103 10.05 11.58 16.19
N GLU A 104 8.81 11.96 15.89
CA GLU A 104 7.62 11.28 16.40
C GLU A 104 7.52 9.83 15.90
N GLN A 105 7.79 9.62 14.60
CA GLN A 105 7.83 8.25 14.03
C GLN A 105 8.92 7.40 14.67
N ARG A 106 10.10 7.97 14.95
CA ARG A 106 11.19 7.25 15.63
C ARG A 106 10.78 6.80 17.03
N GLU A 107 10.10 7.65 17.80
CA GLU A 107 9.60 7.30 19.14
C GLU A 107 8.56 6.18 19.08
N GLN A 108 7.60 6.27 18.16
CA GLN A 108 6.58 5.22 17.97
C GLN A 108 7.21 3.88 17.56
N LEU A 109 8.17 3.90 16.65
CA LEU A 109 8.90 2.70 16.19
C LEU A 109 9.74 2.08 17.30
N ALA A 110 10.43 2.88 18.11
CA ALA A 110 11.18 2.38 19.25
C ALA A 110 10.27 1.59 20.21
N GLY A 111 9.04 2.07 20.44
CA GLY A 111 8.03 1.36 21.23
C GLY A 111 7.58 0.03 20.60
N VAL A 112 7.52 -0.08 19.28
CA VAL A 112 7.23 -1.33 18.58
C VAL A 112 8.41 -2.30 18.67
N PHE A 113 9.61 -1.82 18.38
CA PHE A 113 10.83 -2.63 18.36
C PHE A 113 11.22 -3.14 19.75
N ALA A 114 10.94 -2.37 20.83
CA ALA A 114 11.14 -2.82 22.20
C ALA A 114 10.34 -4.09 22.55
N ARG A 115 9.20 -4.30 21.88
CA ARG A 115 8.33 -5.48 22.08
C ARG A 115 8.71 -6.68 21.23
N MET A 116 9.65 -6.53 20.28
CA MET A 116 10.17 -7.65 19.50
C MET A 116 10.94 -8.61 20.41
N GLU A 117 10.73 -9.90 20.26
CA GLU A 117 11.36 -10.95 21.07
C GLU A 117 12.67 -11.46 20.49
N ARG A 118 12.75 -11.51 19.17
CA ARG A 118 13.88 -12.10 18.42
C ARG A 118 14.50 -11.09 17.48
N PRO A 119 15.82 -11.09 17.31
CA PRO A 119 16.49 -10.27 16.32
C PRO A 119 16.22 -10.78 14.90
N LEU A 120 16.23 -9.84 13.94
CA LEU A 120 16.06 -10.08 12.52
C LEU A 120 17.22 -9.49 11.73
N ILE A 121 17.50 -10.11 10.58
CA ILE A 121 18.43 -9.62 9.57
C ILE A 121 17.61 -9.08 8.40
N LEU A 122 17.84 -7.82 8.06
CA LEU A 122 17.31 -7.17 6.87
C LEU A 122 18.35 -7.34 5.75
N LYS A 123 18.20 -8.40 4.96
CA LYS A 123 19.10 -8.66 3.83
C LYS A 123 18.69 -7.80 2.65
N ALA A 124 19.44 -6.72 2.43
CA ALA A 124 19.21 -5.77 1.36
C ALA A 124 19.99 -6.17 0.10
N GLU A 125 19.27 -6.21 -1.00
CA GLU A 125 19.77 -6.57 -2.32
C GLU A 125 19.59 -5.39 -3.29
N PRO A 126 20.50 -4.41 -3.29
CA PRO A 126 20.40 -3.21 -4.12
C PRO A 126 20.68 -3.50 -5.61
N ASP A 127 20.24 -2.60 -6.46
CA ASP A 127 20.61 -2.52 -7.88
C ASP A 127 21.26 -1.17 -8.20
N SER A 128 21.44 -0.85 -9.49
CA SER A 128 22.04 0.40 -9.94
C SER A 128 21.10 1.62 -9.92
N ARG A 129 19.80 1.43 -9.65
CA ARG A 129 18.80 2.51 -9.69
C ARG A 129 18.86 3.40 -8.43
N PRO A 130 18.50 4.70 -8.55
CA PRO A 130 18.47 5.63 -7.40
C PRO A 130 17.60 5.16 -6.22
N VAL A 131 16.55 4.38 -6.47
CA VAL A 131 15.68 3.80 -5.46
C VAL A 131 16.43 2.92 -4.46
N SER A 132 17.56 2.33 -4.85
CA SER A 132 18.44 1.56 -3.95
C SER A 132 19.07 2.42 -2.86
N GLU A 133 19.34 3.70 -3.14
CA GLU A 133 19.85 4.63 -2.13
C GLU A 133 18.75 5.07 -1.15
N ASP A 134 17.51 5.21 -1.62
CA ASP A 134 16.36 5.46 -0.73
C ASP A 134 16.11 4.25 0.19
N LEU A 135 16.19 3.03 -0.34
CA LEU A 135 16.13 1.80 0.45
C LEU A 135 17.24 1.76 1.51
N ARG A 136 18.47 2.12 1.13
CA ARG A 136 19.61 2.20 2.05
C ARG A 136 19.33 3.13 3.21
N ARG A 137 18.94 4.36 2.92
CA ARG A 137 18.65 5.38 3.96
C ARG A 137 17.60 4.90 4.93
N MET A 138 16.49 4.36 4.42
CA MET A 138 15.40 3.86 5.26
C MET A 138 15.85 2.71 6.16
N LEU A 139 16.53 1.69 5.63
CA LEU A 139 16.94 0.53 6.41
C LEU A 139 17.98 0.90 7.49
N MET A 140 18.90 1.82 7.18
CA MET A 140 19.89 2.30 8.16
C MET A 140 19.22 3.08 9.29
N GLU A 141 18.20 3.90 8.99
CA GLU A 141 17.46 4.60 10.04
C GLU A 141 16.64 3.64 10.92
N LEU A 142 16.01 2.61 10.33
CA LEU A 142 15.30 1.59 11.12
C LEU A 142 16.25 0.81 12.03
N ALA A 143 17.40 0.37 11.51
CA ALA A 143 18.37 -0.39 12.30
C ALA A 143 19.00 0.46 13.42
N ALA A 144 19.12 1.77 13.23
CA ALA A 144 19.65 2.67 14.28
C ALA A 144 18.69 2.83 15.48
N LEU A 145 17.42 2.41 15.37
CA LEU A 145 16.42 2.53 16.44
C LEU A 145 16.43 1.34 17.41
N THR A 146 17.11 0.24 17.09
CA THR A 146 17.07 -0.99 17.88
C THR A 146 18.25 -1.89 17.59
N ASP A 147 18.70 -2.63 18.60
CA ASP A 147 19.70 -3.71 18.48
C ASP A 147 19.14 -5.01 17.87
N LYS A 148 17.82 -5.07 17.66
CA LYS A 148 17.12 -6.24 17.12
C LYS A 148 17.03 -6.26 15.60
N LEU A 149 17.48 -5.22 14.91
CA LEU A 149 17.53 -5.16 13.46
C LEU A 149 18.96 -4.98 12.98
N THR A 150 19.47 -5.92 12.21
CA THR A 150 20.78 -5.84 11.53
C THR A 150 20.55 -5.77 10.03
N VAL A 151 21.30 -4.91 9.34
CA VAL A 151 21.21 -4.82 7.88
C VAL A 151 22.42 -5.48 7.25
N GLU A 152 22.19 -6.46 6.39
CA GLU A 152 23.20 -7.10 5.56
C GLU A 152 23.05 -6.66 4.10
N TRP A 153 24.15 -6.23 3.49
CA TRP A 153 24.17 -5.74 2.11
C TRP A 153 24.80 -6.77 1.19
N THR A 154 24.10 -7.11 0.10
CA THR A 154 24.74 -7.79 -1.02
C THR A 154 25.38 -6.78 -1.97
N PRO A 155 26.38 -7.17 -2.76
CA PRO A 155 26.87 -6.30 -3.83
C PRO A 155 25.73 -5.89 -4.78
N PRO A 156 25.71 -4.62 -5.23
CA PRO A 156 24.73 -4.17 -6.21
C PRO A 156 24.77 -5.03 -7.46
N SER A 157 23.62 -5.47 -7.93
CA SER A 157 23.51 -6.16 -9.21
C SER A 157 22.11 -5.99 -9.76
N ASP A 158 22.00 -5.79 -11.07
CA ASP A 158 20.72 -5.64 -11.72
C ASP A 158 20.02 -7.00 -11.88
N GLY A 159 18.70 -7.00 -11.70
CA GLY A 159 17.89 -8.20 -11.79
C GLY A 159 16.39 -7.91 -11.63
N PRO A 160 15.54 -8.83 -12.07
CA PRO A 160 14.09 -8.59 -12.16
C PRO A 160 13.38 -8.47 -10.80
N GLU A 161 14.05 -8.85 -9.71
CA GLU A 161 13.49 -8.78 -8.36
C GLU A 161 14.22 -7.73 -7.49
N ARG A 162 15.07 -6.89 -8.06
CA ARG A 162 15.85 -5.87 -7.35
C ARG A 162 15.36 -4.46 -7.68
N PRO A 163 15.53 -3.49 -6.76
CA PRO A 163 16.08 -3.67 -5.43
C PRO A 163 15.05 -4.29 -4.49
N CYS A 164 15.53 -5.01 -3.48
CA CYS A 164 14.62 -5.58 -2.47
C CYS A 164 15.30 -5.68 -1.09
N VAL A 165 14.46 -5.85 -0.08
CA VAL A 165 14.86 -6.27 1.27
C VAL A 165 14.12 -7.55 1.63
N ARG A 166 14.86 -8.56 2.07
CA ARG A 166 14.33 -9.82 2.60
C ARG A 166 14.52 -9.85 4.10
N VAL A 167 13.55 -10.36 4.80
CA VAL A 167 13.57 -10.47 6.26
C VAL A 167 13.99 -11.87 6.64
N LEU A 168 15.13 -12.00 7.32
CA LEU A 168 15.66 -13.28 7.79
C LEU A 168 15.65 -13.31 9.32
N ARG A 169 15.58 -14.50 9.89
CA ARG A 169 15.85 -14.72 11.31
C ARG A 169 17.34 -14.61 11.58
N ALA A 170 17.72 -14.49 12.85
CA ALA A 170 19.13 -14.38 13.25
C ALA A 170 20.00 -15.59 12.88
N ASP A 171 19.39 -16.75 12.70
CA ASP A 171 20.05 -17.98 12.23
C ASP A 171 20.19 -18.04 10.67
N GLY A 172 19.77 -16.99 9.99
CA GLY A 172 19.77 -16.90 8.53
C GLY A 172 18.55 -17.53 7.83
N ALA A 173 17.63 -18.14 8.58
CA ALA A 173 16.43 -18.72 8.00
C ALA A 173 15.50 -17.63 7.44
N ASP A 174 14.98 -17.85 6.23
CA ASP A 174 14.05 -16.92 5.59
C ASP A 174 12.69 -16.92 6.32
N THR A 175 12.15 -15.74 6.59
CA THR A 175 10.80 -15.60 7.17
C THR A 175 9.70 -15.66 6.12
N GLY A 176 10.07 -15.71 4.84
CA GLY A 176 9.15 -15.61 3.71
C GLY A 176 8.71 -14.18 3.39
N ILE A 177 9.17 -13.17 4.14
CA ILE A 177 8.79 -11.76 3.93
C ILE A 177 9.85 -11.04 3.09
N ALA A 178 9.41 -10.41 2.00
CA ALA A 178 10.25 -9.54 1.20
C ALA A 178 9.49 -8.31 0.70
N PHE A 179 10.21 -7.21 0.50
CA PHE A 179 9.69 -6.00 -0.13
C PHE A 179 10.61 -5.58 -1.28
N HIS A 180 10.05 -5.50 -2.47
CA HIS A 180 10.73 -5.10 -3.70
C HIS A 180 10.43 -3.64 -3.99
N GLY A 181 11.44 -2.79 -3.95
CA GLY A 181 11.38 -1.34 -3.88
C GLY A 181 11.68 -0.81 -2.48
N VAL A 182 11.13 0.35 -2.13
CA VAL A 182 11.26 0.96 -0.79
C VAL A 182 9.92 0.84 -0.05
N PRO A 183 9.85 0.19 1.12
CA PRO A 183 8.62 0.15 1.93
C PRO A 183 8.29 1.54 2.49
N GLY A 184 7.71 2.40 1.65
CA GLY A 184 7.36 3.78 1.99
C GLY A 184 5.85 4.02 1.91
N GLY A 185 5.43 5.29 2.09
CA GLY A 185 4.03 5.67 2.01
C GLY A 185 3.14 4.85 2.95
N HIS A 186 2.02 4.35 2.45
CA HIS A 186 1.10 3.51 3.24
C HIS A 186 1.69 2.13 3.57
N GLU A 187 2.67 1.64 2.80
CA GLU A 187 3.29 0.34 3.02
C GLU A 187 4.41 0.36 4.08
N PHE A 188 4.84 1.54 4.54
CA PHE A 188 5.80 1.63 5.62
C PHE A 188 5.29 0.94 6.90
N ASN A 189 4.04 1.22 7.28
CA ASN A 189 3.42 0.58 8.44
C ASN A 189 3.25 -0.93 8.24
N SER A 190 2.86 -1.39 7.04
CA SER A 190 2.72 -2.81 6.73
C SER A 190 4.05 -3.55 6.89
N PHE A 191 5.15 -2.94 6.45
CA PHE A 191 6.49 -3.51 6.59
C PHE A 191 6.90 -3.63 8.06
N VAL A 192 6.69 -2.57 8.86
CA VAL A 192 6.97 -2.59 10.31
C VAL A 192 6.16 -3.66 11.03
N VAL A 193 4.87 -3.81 10.69
CA VAL A 193 4.02 -4.88 11.23
C VAL A 193 4.53 -6.27 10.81
N GLY A 194 5.01 -6.41 9.59
CA GLY A 194 5.66 -7.63 9.09
C GLY A 194 6.89 -8.00 9.91
N LEU A 195 7.77 -7.04 10.21
CA LEU A 195 8.93 -7.23 11.09
C LEU A 195 8.49 -7.68 12.50
N TYR A 196 7.48 -7.02 13.07
CA TYR A 196 6.95 -7.38 14.38
C TYR A 196 6.35 -8.80 14.40
N ASN A 197 5.64 -9.21 13.34
CA ASN A 197 5.13 -10.56 13.20
C ASN A 197 6.26 -11.61 13.08
N ALA A 198 7.33 -11.30 12.36
CA ALA A 198 8.46 -12.21 12.19
C ALA A 198 9.33 -12.35 13.44
N ALA A 199 9.49 -11.25 14.18
CA ALA A 199 10.29 -11.22 15.41
C ALA A 199 9.56 -11.78 16.65
N GLY A 200 8.20 -11.83 16.63
CA GLY A 200 7.36 -12.15 17.79
C GLY A 200 7.24 -11.00 18.80
N PRO A 201 6.20 -11.04 19.63
CA PRO A 201 5.12 -12.01 19.68
C PRO A 201 4.18 -11.92 18.48
N GLY A 202 4.26 -10.82 17.70
CA GLY A 202 3.43 -10.55 16.54
C GLY A 202 2.00 -10.10 16.92
N GLN A 203 1.19 -9.88 15.91
CA GLN A 203 -0.21 -9.54 16.08
C GLN A 203 -0.99 -10.76 16.61
N SER A 204 -1.83 -10.52 17.61
CA SER A 204 -2.83 -11.51 18.04
C SER A 204 -3.87 -11.70 16.95
N ILE A 205 -4.19 -12.95 16.65
CA ILE A 205 -5.22 -13.33 15.68
C ILE A 205 -6.16 -14.35 16.33
N ASP A 206 -7.34 -14.51 15.74
CA ASP A 206 -8.29 -15.54 16.15
C ASP A 206 -7.64 -16.93 16.11
N PRO A 207 -7.82 -17.79 17.13
CA PRO A 207 -7.29 -19.15 17.15
C PRO A 207 -7.65 -19.96 15.91
N ALA A 208 -8.87 -19.82 15.38
CA ALA A 208 -9.30 -20.53 14.17
C ALA A 208 -8.50 -20.10 12.93
N LEU A 209 -8.12 -18.82 12.85
CA LEU A 209 -7.24 -18.34 11.78
C LEU A 209 -5.81 -18.83 11.95
N ALA A 210 -5.33 -18.94 13.20
CA ALA A 210 -4.01 -19.51 13.48
C ALA A 210 -3.94 -21.00 13.07
N GLU A 211 -4.98 -21.78 13.37
CA GLU A 211 -5.12 -23.18 12.95
C GLU A 211 -5.17 -23.29 11.42
N ALA A 212 -5.93 -22.41 10.75
CA ALA A 212 -6.01 -22.39 9.29
C ALA A 212 -4.64 -22.06 8.64
N ILE A 213 -3.84 -21.17 9.23
CA ILE A 213 -2.46 -20.91 8.75
C ILE A 213 -1.59 -22.15 8.95
N ALA A 214 -1.67 -22.80 10.11
CA ALA A 214 -0.89 -24.01 10.41
C ALA A 214 -1.26 -25.21 9.51
N ALA A 215 -2.50 -25.26 9.04
CA ALA A 215 -3.00 -26.30 8.15
C ALA A 215 -2.52 -26.16 6.70
N ILE A 216 -1.84 -25.05 6.32
CA ILE A 216 -1.21 -24.93 5.01
C ILE A 216 -0.04 -25.90 4.92
N ASP A 217 -0.18 -26.94 4.10
CA ASP A 217 0.75 -28.06 3.95
C ASP A 217 1.53 -28.06 2.61
N ARG A 218 1.34 -27.04 1.79
CA ARG A 218 1.97 -26.87 0.47
C ARG A 218 2.70 -25.53 0.33
N PRO A 219 3.76 -25.46 -0.50
CA PRO A 219 4.41 -24.19 -0.78
C PRO A 219 3.46 -23.18 -1.45
N LEU A 220 3.45 -21.96 -0.97
CA LEU A 220 2.68 -20.84 -1.52
C LEU A 220 3.60 -19.62 -1.74
N ASP A 221 3.72 -19.18 -2.99
CA ASP A 221 4.39 -17.94 -3.37
C ASP A 221 3.34 -16.85 -3.59
N LEU A 222 3.23 -15.92 -2.64
CA LEU A 222 2.30 -14.78 -2.69
C LEU A 222 3.06 -13.55 -3.16
N GLN A 223 2.78 -13.08 -4.36
CA GLN A 223 3.29 -11.81 -4.88
C GLN A 223 2.19 -10.77 -4.80
N ILE A 224 2.43 -9.70 -4.04
CA ILE A 224 1.46 -8.63 -3.80
C ILE A 224 1.96 -7.37 -4.50
N VAL A 225 1.27 -6.95 -5.56
CA VAL A 225 1.60 -5.72 -6.28
C VAL A 225 0.80 -4.57 -5.69
N VAL A 226 1.52 -3.53 -5.27
CA VAL A 226 0.98 -2.37 -4.54
C VAL A 226 1.42 -1.06 -5.21
N ALA A 227 0.78 0.04 -4.83
CA ALA A 227 1.30 1.38 -5.02
C ALA A 227 1.43 2.05 -3.64
N LEU A 228 2.50 2.77 -3.38
CA LEU A 228 2.76 3.36 -2.06
C LEU A 228 1.70 4.39 -1.63
N SER A 229 0.95 4.96 -2.59
CA SER A 229 -0.20 5.85 -2.35
C SER A 229 -1.54 5.14 -2.14
N CYS A 230 -1.58 3.80 -2.27
CA CYS A 230 -2.81 3.03 -2.17
C CYS A 230 -3.20 2.80 -0.70
N THR A 231 -4.33 3.35 -0.27
CA THR A 231 -4.84 3.21 1.10
C THR A 231 -5.43 1.83 1.42
N MET A 232 -5.74 1.04 0.38
CA MET A 232 -6.35 -0.30 0.51
C MET A 232 -5.33 -1.44 0.46
N CYS A 233 -4.11 -1.16 0.03
CA CYS A 233 -3.05 -2.16 -0.13
C CYS A 233 -2.56 -2.75 1.20
N PRO A 234 -2.38 -1.95 2.29
CA PRO A 234 -1.84 -2.43 3.55
C PRO A 234 -2.58 -3.60 4.18
N GLU A 235 -3.91 -3.65 4.04
CA GLU A 235 -4.71 -4.74 4.63
C GLU A 235 -4.32 -6.11 4.08
N LEU A 236 -4.17 -6.21 2.75
CA LEU A 236 -3.74 -7.44 2.09
C LEU A 236 -2.27 -7.78 2.39
N VAL A 237 -1.40 -6.77 2.39
CA VAL A 237 0.04 -6.94 2.67
C VAL A 237 0.24 -7.48 4.08
N ILE A 238 -0.39 -6.88 5.09
CA ILE A 238 -0.31 -7.32 6.50
C ILE A 238 -0.84 -8.76 6.63
N ALA A 239 -1.97 -9.09 5.99
CA ALA A 239 -2.52 -10.44 6.03
C ALA A 239 -1.55 -11.48 5.43
N ALA A 240 -0.98 -11.21 4.26
CA ALA A 240 -0.04 -12.11 3.62
C ALA A 240 1.27 -12.28 4.41
N GLN A 241 1.83 -11.18 4.92
CA GLN A 241 3.03 -11.22 5.76
C GLN A 241 2.78 -11.94 7.09
N LYS A 242 1.56 -11.85 7.66
CA LYS A 242 1.20 -12.61 8.87
C LYS A 242 1.21 -14.11 8.60
N ILE A 243 0.69 -14.55 7.46
CA ILE A 243 0.72 -15.96 7.07
C ILE A 243 2.18 -16.42 6.87
N ALA A 244 2.98 -15.68 6.12
CA ALA A 244 4.38 -16.03 5.87
C ALA A 244 5.21 -16.11 7.16
N ALA A 245 5.07 -15.13 8.07
CA ALA A 245 5.74 -15.14 9.36
C ALA A 245 5.36 -16.35 10.24
N SER A 246 4.17 -16.92 10.04
CA SER A 246 3.60 -18.00 10.85
C SER A 246 3.73 -19.39 10.22
N ASN A 247 3.96 -19.49 8.91
CA ASN A 247 4.10 -20.77 8.20
C ASN A 247 5.28 -20.72 7.20
N PRO A 248 6.33 -21.55 7.39
CA PRO A 248 7.54 -21.53 6.57
C PRO A 248 7.33 -21.97 5.10
N LEU A 249 6.18 -22.56 4.78
CA LEU A 249 5.83 -22.92 3.40
C LEU A 249 5.29 -21.74 2.59
N VAL A 250 5.07 -20.58 3.23
CA VAL A 250 4.46 -19.41 2.57
C VAL A 250 5.48 -18.30 2.43
N THR A 251 5.56 -17.72 1.23
CA THR A 251 6.31 -16.48 1.00
C THR A 251 5.33 -15.34 0.66
N ALA A 252 5.59 -14.15 1.18
CA ALA A 252 4.85 -12.92 0.91
C ALA A 252 5.82 -11.86 0.39
N LYS A 253 5.83 -11.67 -0.92
CA LYS A 253 6.70 -10.73 -1.63
C LYS A 253 5.87 -9.55 -2.09
N VAL A 254 6.18 -8.36 -1.60
CA VAL A 254 5.49 -7.12 -1.96
C VAL A 254 6.28 -6.39 -3.03
N TYR A 255 5.62 -5.92 -4.09
CA TYR A 255 6.24 -5.20 -5.21
C TYR A 255 5.59 -3.84 -5.39
N ASP A 256 6.40 -2.78 -5.38
CA ASP A 256 5.91 -1.45 -5.80
C ASP A 256 5.80 -1.40 -7.33
N VAL A 257 4.58 -1.25 -7.82
CA VAL A 257 4.27 -1.24 -9.26
C VAL A 257 5.05 -0.18 -10.06
N ASN A 258 5.49 0.89 -9.39
CA ASN A 258 6.27 1.96 -10.03
C ASN A 258 7.71 1.54 -10.35
N HIS A 259 8.24 0.56 -9.63
CA HIS A 259 9.60 0.05 -9.81
C HIS A 259 9.66 -1.28 -10.55
N PHE A 260 8.49 -1.96 -10.68
CA PHE A 260 8.35 -3.27 -11.34
C PHE A 260 7.20 -3.26 -12.37
N PRO A 261 7.27 -2.40 -13.41
CA PRO A 261 6.20 -2.26 -14.41
C PRO A 261 5.97 -3.52 -15.22
N GLU A 262 6.98 -4.40 -15.35
CA GLU A 262 6.90 -5.68 -16.06
C GLU A 262 5.88 -6.65 -15.44
N LEU A 263 5.66 -6.56 -14.12
CA LEU A 263 4.60 -7.35 -13.47
C LEU A 263 3.22 -6.90 -13.93
N ARG A 264 3.05 -5.59 -14.11
CA ARG A 264 1.79 -5.02 -14.60
C ARG A 264 1.45 -5.51 -16.00
N GLU A 265 2.43 -5.56 -16.88
CA GLU A 265 2.26 -6.06 -18.24
C GLU A 265 2.01 -7.57 -18.26
N ARG A 266 2.84 -8.33 -17.54
CA ARG A 266 2.80 -9.80 -17.49
C ARG A 266 1.47 -10.33 -16.99
N TYR A 267 0.94 -9.76 -15.91
CA TYR A 267 -0.29 -10.21 -15.25
C TYR A 267 -1.51 -9.35 -15.57
N LYS A 268 -1.38 -8.39 -16.51
CA LYS A 268 -2.43 -7.46 -16.94
C LYS A 268 -3.10 -6.77 -15.75
N ILE A 269 -2.28 -6.25 -14.83
CA ILE A 269 -2.75 -5.64 -13.58
C ILE A 269 -3.44 -4.32 -13.90
N MET A 270 -4.74 -4.25 -13.64
CA MET A 270 -5.57 -3.06 -13.88
C MET A 270 -5.73 -2.19 -12.64
N SER A 271 -5.58 -2.77 -11.45
CA SER A 271 -5.73 -2.07 -10.16
C SER A 271 -4.90 -2.73 -9.08
N VAL A 272 -4.57 -1.96 -8.03
CA VAL A 272 -3.87 -2.43 -6.83
C VAL A 272 -4.80 -2.30 -5.62
N PRO A 273 -4.66 -3.17 -4.59
CA PRO A 273 -3.71 -4.28 -4.52
C PRO A 273 -4.08 -5.42 -5.48
N CYS A 274 -3.05 -6.03 -6.05
CA CYS A 274 -3.17 -7.23 -6.86
C CYS A 274 -2.35 -8.35 -6.22
N LEU A 275 -2.98 -9.49 -5.98
CA LEU A 275 -2.37 -10.70 -5.45
C LEU A 275 -2.17 -11.72 -6.56
N ILE A 276 -0.95 -12.23 -6.67
CA ILE A 276 -0.59 -13.29 -7.60
C ILE A 276 -0.14 -14.48 -6.75
N ILE A 277 -0.81 -15.62 -6.89
CA ILE A 277 -0.53 -16.85 -6.15
C ILE A 277 0.16 -17.83 -7.09
N ASN A 278 1.31 -18.35 -6.68
CA ASN A 278 2.10 -19.35 -7.40
C ASN A 278 2.34 -18.98 -8.87
N LYS A 279 2.40 -17.66 -9.18
CA LYS A 279 2.59 -17.11 -10.53
C LYS A 279 1.50 -17.46 -11.55
N THR A 280 0.37 -18.00 -11.10
CA THR A 280 -0.72 -18.50 -11.95
C THR A 280 -2.07 -17.87 -11.65
N LYS A 281 -2.51 -17.85 -10.38
CA LYS A 281 -3.81 -17.30 -9.97
C LYS A 281 -3.68 -15.82 -9.61
N VAL A 282 -4.52 -14.97 -10.22
CA VAL A 282 -4.53 -13.51 -9.97
C VAL A 282 -5.84 -13.11 -9.30
N ALA A 283 -5.75 -12.32 -8.24
CA ALA A 283 -6.90 -11.78 -7.52
C ALA A 283 -6.70 -10.29 -7.23
N PHE A 284 -7.76 -9.50 -7.31
CA PHE A 284 -7.72 -8.06 -7.09
C PHE A 284 -8.43 -7.64 -5.80
N GLY A 285 -8.08 -6.46 -5.32
CA GLY A 285 -8.71 -5.79 -4.20
C GLY A 285 -8.21 -6.28 -2.84
N LYS A 286 -8.54 -5.49 -1.81
CA LYS A 286 -8.18 -5.78 -0.43
C LYS A 286 -8.79 -7.10 0.04
N LYS A 287 -8.11 -7.76 0.97
CA LYS A 287 -8.59 -8.98 1.63
C LYS A 287 -8.15 -8.97 3.08
N THR A 288 -9.08 -9.30 3.96
CA THR A 288 -8.76 -9.61 5.35
C THR A 288 -7.99 -10.93 5.43
N LEU A 289 -7.40 -11.21 6.59
CA LEU A 289 -6.69 -12.48 6.83
C LEU A 289 -7.60 -13.71 6.56
N GLY A 290 -8.86 -13.68 7.02
CA GLY A 290 -9.80 -14.76 6.78
C GLY A 290 -10.13 -14.95 5.29
N GLN A 291 -10.44 -13.86 4.59
CA GLN A 291 -10.71 -13.90 3.14
C GLN A 291 -9.50 -14.37 2.32
N LEU A 292 -8.29 -14.04 2.77
CA LEU A 292 -7.08 -14.51 2.11
C LEU A 292 -6.91 -16.01 2.33
N LEU A 293 -7.12 -16.52 3.53
CA LEU A 293 -7.05 -17.95 3.84
C LEU A 293 -8.11 -18.77 3.08
N GLU A 294 -9.35 -18.27 2.97
CA GLU A 294 -10.39 -18.88 2.14
C GLU A 294 -9.94 -18.99 0.67
N LEU A 295 -9.37 -17.90 0.11
CA LEU A 295 -8.87 -17.89 -1.27
C LEU A 295 -7.71 -18.88 -1.50
N LEU A 296 -6.84 -19.05 -0.49
CA LEU A 296 -5.69 -19.97 -0.53
C LEU A 296 -6.11 -21.45 -0.36
N ALA A 297 -7.23 -21.71 0.30
CA ALA A 297 -7.80 -23.05 0.44
C ALA A 297 -8.47 -23.56 -0.85
N GLU A 298 -8.84 -22.66 -1.78
CA GLU A 298 -9.40 -23.07 -3.06
C GLU A 298 -8.37 -23.87 -3.88
N PRO A 299 -8.77 -25.03 -4.46
CA PRO A 299 -7.89 -25.78 -5.33
C PRO A 299 -7.45 -24.94 -6.55
N GLU A 300 -6.21 -25.10 -6.98
CA GLU A 300 -5.75 -24.46 -8.22
C GLU A 300 -6.56 -25.04 -9.39
N ALA A 301 -7.18 -24.15 -10.19
CA ALA A 301 -7.90 -24.56 -11.39
C ALA A 301 -6.92 -25.23 -12.36
N GLY A 302 -6.87 -26.57 -12.37
CA GLY A 302 -5.97 -27.35 -13.23
C GLY A 302 -5.47 -28.68 -12.67
N GLN A 303 -5.77 -29.02 -11.42
CA GLN A 303 -5.42 -30.35 -10.85
C GLN A 303 -6.66 -31.27 -10.76
N THR A 304 -7.41 -31.36 -11.82
CA THR A 304 -8.36 -32.45 -11.99
C THR A 304 -7.92 -33.29 -13.17
N GLY A 305 -7.38 -34.47 -12.86
CA GLY A 305 -7.28 -35.58 -13.79
C GLY A 305 -5.93 -36.14 -14.03
#